data_14b46cbdf20ef1ca19b8adae0df4ec4d
#
_entry.id   14b46cbdf20ef1ca19b8adae0df4ec4d
#
_cell.length_a   1.000
_cell.length_b   1.000
_cell.length_c   1.000
_cell.angle_alpha   90.00
_cell.angle_beta   90.00
_cell.angle_gamma   90.00
#
_symmetry.space_group_name_H-M   'P 1'
#
loop_
_entity.id
_entity.type
_entity.pdbx_description
1 polymer ?
#
loop_
_entity_poly.entity_id
_entity_poly.type
_entity_poly.pdbx_seq_one_letter_code
_entity_poly.pdbx_strand_id
1 'polypeptide(L)'
;MKKKIIICVFSILILITAIVFIIGAIQSYNYDIINNPDDKWVGFGSVLTLMVGGFVVFYEFDLFYTAYYFLIKPKTIAKSILNILANLTLVIMYFTDSIAHFLFEHVSEIFGEEVILLFTLFFTYVILRIASISIPARKSTKEI
;
A
#
# COMPACT_ATOMS: atom_id res chain seq x y z
N MET A 1 -3.72 21.14 17.94
CA MET A 1 -4.75 20.11 18.21
C MET A 1 -4.99 19.20 17.02
N LYS A 2 -5.36 19.68 15.83
CA LYS A 2 -5.65 18.87 14.61
C LYS A 2 -4.54 17.86 14.23
N LYS A 3 -3.26 18.24 14.29
CA LYS A 3 -2.13 17.38 13.95
C LYS A 3 -2.05 16.11 14.82
N LYS A 4 -2.22 16.24 16.13
CA LYS A 4 -2.17 15.11 17.07
C LYS A 4 -3.34 14.16 16.85
N ILE A 5 -4.52 14.68 16.54
CA ILE A 5 -5.73 13.88 16.28
C ILE A 5 -5.53 13.04 15.02
N ILE A 6 -5.03 13.64 13.92
CA ILE A 6 -4.77 12.92 12.66
C ILE A 6 -3.78 11.78 12.89
N ILE A 7 -2.65 12.05 13.55
CA ILE A 7 -1.64 11.02 13.85
C ILE A 7 -2.27 9.89 14.68
N CYS A 8 -3.04 10.22 15.72
CA CYS A 8 -3.66 9.24 16.58
C CYS A 8 -4.65 8.34 15.81
N VAL A 9 -5.54 8.94 15.01
CA VAL A 9 -6.55 8.19 14.24
C VAL A 9 -5.88 7.23 13.24
N PHE A 10 -4.90 7.69 12.47
CA PHE A 10 -4.22 6.82 11.51
C PHE A 10 -3.37 5.75 12.19
N SER A 11 -2.72 6.05 13.33
CA SER A 11 -1.97 5.04 14.06
C SER A 11 -2.87 3.93 14.60
N ILE A 12 -4.07 4.27 15.07
CA ILE A 12 -5.07 3.29 15.53
C ILE A 12 -5.57 2.45 14.34
N LEU A 13 -5.87 3.08 13.21
CA LEU A 13 -6.32 2.38 12.00
C LEU A 13 -5.29 1.35 11.55
N ILE A 14 -4.04 1.77 11.35
CA ILE A 14 -2.93 0.89 10.95
C ILE A 14 -2.74 -0.27 11.94
N LEU A 15 -2.84 0.00 13.24
CA LEU A 15 -2.73 -1.03 14.27
C LEU A 15 -3.85 -2.07 14.18
N ILE A 16 -5.10 -1.61 14.00
CA ILE A 16 -6.26 -2.50 13.84
C ILE A 16 -6.09 -3.37 12.61
N THR A 17 -5.73 -2.78 11.47
CA THR A 17 -5.49 -3.50 10.22
C THR A 17 -4.40 -4.57 10.40
N ALA A 18 -3.26 -4.23 10.99
CA ALA A 18 -2.18 -5.17 11.26
C ALA A 18 -2.65 -6.35 12.13
N ILE A 19 -3.41 -6.08 13.21
CA ILE A 19 -3.95 -7.12 14.09
C ILE A 19 -4.90 -8.05 13.33
N VAL A 20 -5.81 -7.51 12.51
CA VAL A 20 -6.76 -8.30 11.72
C VAL A 20 -6.03 -9.27 10.79
N PHE A 21 -5.00 -8.82 10.07
CA PHE A 21 -4.23 -9.69 9.19
C PHE A 21 -3.39 -10.74 9.93
N ILE A 22 -2.83 -10.40 11.10
CA ILE A 22 -2.13 -11.37 11.95
C ILE A 22 -3.09 -12.46 12.42
N ILE A 23 -4.27 -12.09 12.91
CA ILE A 23 -5.29 -13.06 13.33
C ILE A 23 -5.72 -13.93 12.16
N GLY A 24 -5.98 -13.33 10.99
CA GLY A 24 -6.32 -14.07 9.77
C GLY A 24 -5.24 -15.07 9.35
N ALA A 25 -3.96 -14.69 9.43
CA ALA A 25 -2.85 -15.58 9.14
C ALA A 25 -2.75 -16.75 10.11
N ILE A 26 -2.96 -16.51 11.40
CA ILE A 26 -2.98 -17.56 12.42
C ILE A 26 -4.15 -18.53 12.18
N GLN A 27 -5.33 -18.02 11.84
CA GLN A 27 -6.50 -18.84 11.53
C GLN A 27 -6.27 -19.69 10.27
N SER A 28 -5.70 -19.11 9.21
CA SER A 28 -5.35 -19.82 8.00
C SER A 28 -4.34 -20.96 8.26
N TYR A 29 -3.31 -20.67 9.05
CA TYR A 29 -2.32 -21.68 9.42
C TYR A 29 -2.93 -22.84 10.22
N ASN A 30 -3.76 -22.54 11.21
CA ASN A 30 -4.44 -23.57 12.01
C ASN A 30 -5.40 -24.40 11.16
N TYR A 31 -6.11 -23.78 10.21
CA TYR A 31 -6.98 -24.48 9.29
C TYR A 31 -6.20 -25.46 8.41
N ASP A 32 -5.07 -25.03 7.85
CA ASP A 32 -4.22 -25.85 7.00
C ASP A 32 -3.69 -27.08 7.76
N ILE A 33 -3.20 -26.91 9.00
CA ILE A 33 -2.70 -28.01 9.83
C ILE A 33 -3.79 -29.03 10.14
N ILE A 34 -5.00 -28.57 10.43
CA ILE A 34 -6.10 -29.48 10.82
C ILE A 34 -6.63 -30.25 9.62
N ASN A 35 -6.79 -29.60 8.47
CA ASN A 35 -7.47 -30.20 7.33
C ASN A 35 -6.54 -30.86 6.31
N ASN A 36 -5.28 -30.42 6.23
CA ASN A 36 -4.31 -30.89 5.23
C ASN A 36 -2.90 -31.06 5.85
N PRO A 37 -2.74 -31.90 6.90
CA PRO A 37 -1.48 -31.98 7.64
C PRO A 37 -0.29 -32.48 6.80
N ASP A 38 -0.57 -33.25 5.75
CA ASP A 38 0.46 -33.86 4.87
C ASP A 38 0.74 -33.02 3.61
N ASP A 39 0.09 -31.86 3.45
CA ASP A 39 0.30 -31.01 2.29
C ASP A 39 1.65 -30.28 2.42
N LYS A 40 2.43 -30.31 1.32
CA LYS A 40 3.70 -29.58 1.21
C LYS A 40 3.55 -28.06 1.32
N TRP A 41 2.33 -27.56 1.15
CA TRP A 41 1.97 -26.14 1.15
C TRP A 41 1.29 -25.68 2.45
N VAL A 42 1.36 -26.47 3.52
CA VAL A 42 0.88 -26.07 4.84
C VAL A 42 1.48 -24.73 5.23
N GLY A 43 0.63 -23.77 5.57
CA GLY A 43 1.03 -22.43 5.96
C GLY A 43 1.27 -21.45 4.79
N PHE A 44 1.17 -21.87 3.53
CA PHE A 44 1.31 -20.95 2.38
C PHE A 44 0.20 -19.87 2.41
N GLY A 45 -1.03 -20.27 2.72
CA GLY A 45 -2.15 -19.33 2.89
C GLY A 45 -1.90 -18.27 3.96
N SER A 46 -1.26 -18.65 5.06
CA SER A 46 -0.91 -17.69 6.13
C SER A 46 0.15 -16.69 5.68
N VAL A 47 1.17 -17.14 4.94
CA VAL A 47 2.21 -16.26 4.37
C VAL A 47 1.57 -15.28 3.39
N LEU A 48 0.68 -15.77 2.51
CA LEU A 48 -0.03 -14.93 1.55
C LEU A 48 -0.88 -13.87 2.27
N THR A 49 -1.59 -14.25 3.32
CA THR A 49 -2.39 -13.33 4.15
C THR A 49 -1.52 -12.24 4.78
N LEU A 50 -0.33 -12.58 5.30
CA LEU A 50 0.60 -11.60 5.84
C LEU A 50 1.17 -10.66 4.77
N MET A 51 1.46 -11.19 3.58
CA MET A 51 1.93 -10.35 2.46
C MET A 51 0.86 -9.33 2.05
N VAL A 52 -0.39 -9.78 1.85
CA VAL A 52 -1.52 -8.89 1.53
C VAL A 52 -1.73 -7.86 2.64
N GLY A 53 -1.69 -8.29 3.91
CA GLY A 53 -1.78 -7.40 5.06
C GLY A 53 -0.67 -6.35 5.08
N GLY A 54 0.55 -6.73 4.75
CA GLY A 54 1.69 -5.82 4.62
C GLY A 54 1.45 -4.75 3.55
N PHE A 55 0.91 -5.12 2.39
CA PHE A 55 0.54 -4.17 1.34
C PHE A 55 -0.57 -3.21 1.77
N VAL A 56 -1.60 -3.70 2.47
CA VAL A 56 -2.70 -2.84 2.97
C VAL A 56 -2.17 -1.84 4.00
N VAL A 57 -1.37 -2.29 4.96
CA VAL A 57 -0.74 -1.41 5.98
C VAL A 57 0.16 -0.37 5.31
N PHE A 58 0.93 -0.77 4.31
CA PHE A 58 1.77 0.15 3.54
C PHE A 58 0.92 1.21 2.81
N TYR A 59 -0.19 0.82 2.20
CA TYR A 59 -1.12 1.72 1.55
C TYR A 59 -1.77 2.71 2.53
N GLU A 60 -2.19 2.25 3.70
CA GLU A 60 -2.71 3.12 4.76
C GLU A 60 -1.68 4.13 5.23
N PHE A 61 -0.41 3.70 5.37
CA PHE A 61 0.68 4.61 5.73
C PHE A 61 0.92 5.66 4.65
N ASP A 62 0.83 5.29 3.38
CA ASP A 62 0.96 6.21 2.26
C ASP A 62 -0.18 7.23 2.19
N LEU A 63 -1.42 6.79 2.43
CA LEU A 63 -2.56 7.69 2.57
C LEU A 63 -2.38 8.66 3.73
N PHE A 64 -1.89 8.16 4.88
CA PHE A 64 -1.56 9.01 6.02
C PHE A 64 -0.51 10.07 5.66
N TYR A 65 0.59 9.66 5.02
CA TYR A 65 1.64 10.58 4.60
C TYR A 65 1.08 11.68 3.68
N THR A 66 0.24 11.29 2.72
CA THR A 66 -0.40 12.20 1.78
C THR A 66 -1.34 13.18 2.50
N ALA A 67 -2.23 12.66 3.35
CA ALA A 67 -3.14 13.50 4.14
C ALA A 67 -2.37 14.47 5.05
N TYR A 68 -1.34 13.97 5.73
CA TYR A 68 -0.47 14.79 6.57
C TYR A 68 0.21 15.91 5.78
N TYR A 69 0.74 15.58 4.59
CA TYR A 69 1.40 16.55 3.74
C TYR A 69 0.42 17.63 3.27
N PHE A 70 -0.76 17.25 2.77
CA PHE A 70 -1.73 18.22 2.26
C PHE A 70 -2.40 19.07 3.33
N LEU A 71 -2.58 18.55 4.53
CA LEU A 71 -3.29 19.24 5.60
C LEU A 71 -2.39 20.10 6.49
N ILE A 72 -1.13 19.74 6.66
CA ILE A 72 -0.29 20.27 7.72
C ILE A 72 0.95 21.02 7.22
N LYS A 73 1.54 20.60 6.09
CA LYS A 73 2.79 21.20 5.60
C LYS A 73 2.59 22.29 4.54
N PRO A 74 3.50 23.28 4.46
CA PRO A 74 3.49 24.27 3.40
C PRO A 74 3.75 23.59 2.04
N LYS A 75 2.92 23.91 1.06
CA LYS A 75 2.90 23.22 -0.24
C LYS A 75 3.96 23.78 -1.17
N THR A 76 4.77 22.90 -1.74
CA THR A 76 5.58 23.19 -2.93
C THR A 76 4.88 22.55 -4.14
N ILE A 77 4.72 23.29 -5.24
CA ILE A 77 3.98 22.80 -6.43
C ILE A 77 4.55 21.47 -6.92
N ALA A 78 5.88 21.39 -7.08
CA ALA A 78 6.54 20.16 -7.53
C ALA A 78 6.26 18.96 -6.61
N LYS A 79 6.31 19.15 -5.30
CA LYS A 79 6.03 18.12 -4.31
C LYS A 79 4.56 17.68 -4.33
N SER A 80 3.66 18.61 -4.56
CA SER A 80 2.22 18.32 -4.70
C SER A 80 1.96 17.47 -5.95
N ILE A 81 2.56 17.83 -7.08
CA ILE A 81 2.45 17.07 -8.34
C ILE A 81 2.97 15.65 -8.14
N LEU A 82 4.17 15.47 -7.58
CA LEU A 82 4.73 14.14 -7.35
C LEU A 82 3.89 13.29 -6.40
N ASN A 83 3.29 13.87 -5.35
CA ASN A 83 2.37 13.15 -4.47
C ASN A 83 1.09 12.72 -5.21
N ILE A 84 0.53 13.58 -6.05
CA ILE A 84 -0.65 13.24 -6.86
C ILE A 84 -0.30 12.11 -7.85
N LEU A 85 0.83 12.21 -8.55
CA LEU A 85 1.27 11.18 -9.49
C LEU A 85 1.52 9.84 -8.79
N ALA A 86 2.18 9.84 -7.63
CA ALA A 86 2.40 8.62 -6.85
C ALA A 86 1.07 7.96 -6.44
N ASN A 87 0.11 8.74 -5.92
CA ASN A 87 -1.21 8.21 -5.57
C ASN A 87 -1.99 7.72 -6.79
N LEU A 88 -1.90 8.43 -7.92
CA LEU A 88 -2.53 7.99 -9.17
C LEU A 88 -1.95 6.66 -9.65
N THR A 89 -0.64 6.46 -9.54
CA THR A 89 0.02 5.19 -9.88
C THR A 89 -0.48 4.04 -9.00
N LEU A 90 -0.68 4.27 -7.70
CA LEU A 90 -1.28 3.26 -6.80
C LEU A 90 -2.72 2.92 -7.18
N VAL A 91 -3.53 3.93 -7.52
CA VAL A 91 -4.91 3.71 -7.96
C VAL A 91 -4.92 2.90 -9.26
N ILE A 92 -4.08 3.25 -10.22
CA ILE A 92 -3.96 2.50 -11.49
C ILE A 92 -3.53 1.05 -11.20
N MET A 93 -2.54 0.83 -10.33
CA MET A 93 -2.08 -0.50 -9.95
C MET A 93 -3.22 -1.35 -9.36
N TYR A 94 -4.03 -0.77 -8.46
CA TYR A 94 -5.19 -1.44 -7.88
C TYR A 94 -6.24 -1.81 -8.93
N PHE A 95 -6.57 -0.88 -9.84
CA PHE A 95 -7.54 -1.16 -10.91
C PHE A 95 -6.99 -2.13 -11.94
N THR A 96 -5.70 -2.09 -12.26
CA THR A 96 -5.06 -3.04 -13.16
C THR A 96 -5.15 -4.45 -12.63
N ASP A 97 -4.86 -4.66 -11.34
CA ASP A 97 -5.00 -5.97 -10.68
C ASP A 97 -6.46 -6.46 -10.71
N SER A 98 -7.42 -5.58 -10.38
CA SER A 98 -8.84 -5.92 -10.41
C SER A 98 -9.36 -6.20 -11.82
N ILE A 99 -8.94 -5.43 -12.82
CA ILE A 99 -9.31 -5.63 -14.23
C ILE A 99 -8.64 -6.89 -14.77
N ALA A 100 -7.39 -7.11 -14.43
CA ALA A 100 -6.66 -8.30 -14.78
C ALA A 100 -7.40 -9.53 -14.25
N HIS A 101 -7.70 -9.58 -12.98
CA HIS A 101 -8.45 -10.70 -12.39
C HIS A 101 -9.80 -10.93 -13.08
N PHE A 102 -10.54 -9.90 -13.42
CA PHE A 102 -11.82 -10.00 -14.14
C PHE A 102 -11.67 -10.49 -15.59
N LEU A 103 -10.64 -10.05 -16.32
CA LEU A 103 -10.41 -10.40 -17.71
C LEU A 103 -9.74 -11.77 -17.88
N PHE A 104 -8.92 -12.21 -16.90
CA PHE A 104 -8.02 -13.35 -17.02
C PHE A 104 -8.51 -14.63 -16.35
N GLU A 105 -9.64 -14.60 -15.68
CA GLU A 105 -10.37 -15.84 -15.32
C GLU A 105 -10.63 -16.72 -16.54
N HIS A 106 -10.47 -16.16 -17.76
CA HIS A 106 -10.73 -16.83 -19.03
C HIS A 106 -9.51 -17.04 -19.94
N VAL A 107 -8.31 -16.51 -19.62
CA VAL A 107 -7.15 -16.56 -20.52
C VAL A 107 -5.84 -16.82 -19.75
N SER A 108 -5.48 -18.08 -19.63
CA SER A 108 -4.30 -18.53 -18.86
C SER A 108 -2.93 -18.24 -19.51
N GLU A 109 -2.85 -17.63 -20.68
CA GLU A 109 -1.59 -17.44 -21.43
C GLU A 109 -0.90 -16.08 -21.21
N ILE A 110 -1.53 -15.13 -20.53
CA ILE A 110 -1.02 -13.74 -20.44
C ILE A 110 -0.39 -13.42 -19.05
N PHE A 111 -0.22 -14.43 -18.20
CA PHE A 111 0.31 -14.25 -16.82
C PHE A 111 1.68 -13.55 -16.73
N GLY A 112 2.50 -13.57 -17.80
CA GLY A 112 3.82 -12.95 -17.78
C GLY A 112 3.79 -11.42 -17.91
N GLU A 113 2.93 -10.89 -18.76
CA GLU A 113 2.91 -9.44 -19.07
C GLU A 113 2.33 -8.60 -17.95
N GLU A 114 1.34 -9.13 -17.24
CA GLU A 114 0.72 -8.45 -16.10
C GLU A 114 1.64 -8.30 -14.91
N VAL A 115 2.39 -9.35 -14.59
CA VAL A 115 3.38 -9.31 -13.51
C VAL A 115 4.42 -8.22 -13.81
N ILE A 116 4.88 -8.14 -15.07
CA ILE A 116 5.82 -7.09 -15.50
C ILE A 116 5.18 -5.70 -15.35
N LEU A 117 3.92 -5.54 -15.76
CA LEU A 117 3.20 -4.27 -15.64
C LEU A 117 3.03 -3.85 -14.18
N LEU A 118 2.61 -4.76 -13.30
CA LEU A 118 2.47 -4.51 -11.86
C LEU A 118 3.80 -4.13 -11.21
N PHE A 119 4.89 -4.84 -11.53
CA PHE A 119 6.22 -4.48 -11.07
C PHE A 119 6.66 -3.10 -11.57
N THR A 120 6.41 -2.78 -12.84
CA THR A 120 6.75 -1.48 -13.42
C THR A 120 5.98 -0.35 -12.72
N LEU A 121 4.69 -0.53 -12.48
CA LEU A 121 3.85 0.42 -11.74
C LEU A 121 4.33 0.59 -10.30
N PHE A 122 4.68 -0.52 -9.62
CA PHE A 122 5.20 -0.48 -8.27
C PHE A 122 6.53 0.29 -8.18
N PHE A 123 7.49 0.01 -9.07
CA PHE A 123 8.75 0.74 -9.11
C PHE A 123 8.55 2.22 -9.44
N THR A 124 7.66 2.53 -10.38
CA THR A 124 7.31 3.92 -10.72
C THR A 124 6.75 4.65 -9.49
N TYR A 125 5.83 4.02 -8.75
CA TYR A 125 5.31 4.54 -7.51
C TYR A 125 6.43 4.82 -6.49
N VAL A 126 7.30 3.85 -6.24
CA VAL A 126 8.41 3.99 -5.30
C VAL A 126 9.33 5.17 -5.68
N ILE A 127 9.69 5.29 -6.95
CA ILE A 127 10.53 6.38 -7.45
C ILE A 127 9.84 7.74 -7.23
N LEU A 128 8.57 7.86 -7.61
CA LEU A 128 7.79 9.09 -7.43
C LEU A 128 7.66 9.45 -5.94
N ARG A 129 7.50 8.47 -5.08
CA ARG A 129 7.39 8.68 -3.64
C ARG A 129 8.72 9.13 -3.03
N ILE A 130 9.82 8.50 -3.38
CA ILE A 130 11.18 8.91 -2.96
C ILE A 130 11.47 10.34 -3.45
N ALA A 131 11.18 10.63 -4.72
CA ALA A 131 11.35 11.97 -5.28
C ALA A 131 10.52 13.02 -4.52
N SER A 132 9.26 12.71 -4.22
CA SER A 132 8.38 13.58 -3.43
C SER A 132 8.94 13.87 -2.02
N ILE A 133 9.50 12.85 -1.36
CA ILE A 133 10.07 13.00 -0.02
C ILE A 133 11.35 13.84 -0.08
N SER A 134 12.18 13.64 -1.11
CA SER A 134 13.47 14.29 -1.27
C SER A 134 13.38 15.81 -1.56
N ILE A 135 12.26 16.29 -2.10
CA ILE A 135 12.08 17.72 -2.33
C ILE A 135 11.90 18.45 -1.00
N PRO A 136 12.77 19.41 -0.66
CA PRO A 136 12.66 20.16 0.59
C PRO A 136 11.35 20.96 0.62
N ALA A 137 10.71 21.01 1.79
CA ALA A 137 9.60 21.91 2.01
C ALA A 137 10.08 23.38 1.85
N ARG A 138 9.27 24.22 1.18
CA ARG A 138 9.58 25.65 1.03
C ARG A 138 9.74 26.25 2.43
N LYS A 139 10.93 26.82 2.71
CA LYS A 139 11.12 27.58 3.94
C LYS A 139 10.10 28.72 3.93
N SER A 140 9.31 28.81 4.98
CA SER A 140 8.41 29.95 5.17
C SER A 140 9.26 31.20 5.29
N THR A 141 9.22 32.07 4.28
CA THR A 141 9.79 33.41 4.32
C THR A 141 8.87 34.29 5.20
N LYS A 142 8.80 33.97 6.49
CA LYS A 142 8.21 34.81 7.51
C LYS A 142 9.23 34.98 8.61
N GLU A 143 10.25 35.76 8.33
CA GLU A 143 11.08 36.50 9.28
C GLU A 143 11.62 37.71 8.54
N ILE A 144 10.79 38.73 8.39
CA ILE A 144 11.20 40.13 8.34
C ILE A 144 10.10 40.89 9.07
#